data_cef5cf86b3b50ff71c6ff97d400c2c59
#
_entry.id   cef5cf86b3b50ff71c6ff97d400c2c59
#
_cell.length_a   1.000
_cell.length_b   1.000
_cell.length_c   1.000
_cell.angle_alpha   90.00
_cell.angle_beta   90.00
_cell.angle_gamma   90.00
#
_symmetry.space_group_name_H-M   'P 1'
#
loop_
_entity.id
_entity.type
_entity.pdbx_description
1 polymer ?
#
loop_
_entity_poly.entity_id
_entity_poly.type
_entity_poly.pdbx_seq_one_letter_code
_entity_poly.pdbx_strand_id
1 'polypeptide(L)'
;SETAAPTTESTTAPDPKPVLSGDAALKDGETYTGRAPLPLVDFNVSDPENTRGLSTEKHGYGYGIAKDGKPNDISVNNQKYFETNGYKALCLDTKSTDKVLYLTFDCGYENGYTAKILDTLKEKQVTAAFFCTLPQVKENPEIIARMINEDHIVGNHSVTHPSFPTLTRLQMANEIKGMDDYLRTYFGYSAPFFRFPMGEYSDSALDAVGSLGYTSVFWSVAYSDWDLKKQKGEEFAFNTVMSRL
;
A
#
# COMPACT_ATOMS: atom_id res chain seq x y z
N SER A 1 7.63 -42.77 24.38
CA SER A 1 8.70 -42.02 23.71
C SER A 1 8.21 -41.68 22.28
N GLU A 2 7.61 -40.48 22.15
CA GLU A 2 7.25 -39.89 20.86
C GLU A 2 8.43 -39.06 20.34
N THR A 3 8.96 -39.44 19.21
CA THR A 3 10.02 -38.74 18.50
C THR A 3 9.40 -37.61 17.71
N ALA A 4 9.71 -36.36 18.05
CA ALA A 4 9.36 -35.19 17.29
C ALA A 4 10.02 -35.22 15.91
N ALA A 5 9.24 -34.98 14.85
CA ALA A 5 9.72 -34.85 13.49
C ALA A 5 10.50 -33.53 13.33
N PRO A 6 11.58 -33.48 12.55
CA PRO A 6 12.32 -32.27 12.32
C PRO A 6 11.52 -31.28 11.47
N THR A 7 11.38 -30.07 11.97
CA THR A 7 10.86 -28.92 11.23
C THR A 7 11.85 -28.59 10.12
N THR A 8 11.50 -28.87 8.88
CA THR A 8 12.26 -28.40 7.72
C THR A 8 12.02 -26.89 7.59
N GLU A 9 13.02 -26.09 7.98
CA GLU A 9 13.11 -24.69 7.53
C GLU A 9 13.18 -24.69 6.00
N SER A 10 12.13 -24.18 5.38
CA SER A 10 12.13 -23.90 3.94
C SER A 10 13.03 -22.70 3.70
N THR A 11 14.29 -22.94 3.41
CA THR A 11 15.17 -21.94 2.82
C THR A 11 14.73 -21.72 1.38
N THR A 12 13.74 -20.83 1.19
CA THR A 12 13.46 -20.31 -0.13
C THR A 12 14.70 -19.56 -0.61
N ALA A 13 15.25 -19.98 -1.74
CA ALA A 13 16.31 -19.21 -2.41
C ALA A 13 15.83 -17.77 -2.59
N PRO A 14 16.73 -16.77 -2.45
CA PRO A 14 16.35 -15.38 -2.67
C PRO A 14 15.74 -15.24 -4.08
N ASP A 15 14.65 -14.49 -4.18
CA ASP A 15 14.02 -14.18 -5.46
C ASP A 15 15.08 -13.70 -6.46
N PRO A 16 15.04 -14.16 -7.73
CA PRO A 16 15.98 -13.67 -8.72
C PRO A 16 15.83 -12.14 -8.84
N LYS A 17 16.97 -11.45 -8.92
CA LYS A 17 16.98 -10.00 -9.18
C LYS A 17 16.16 -9.73 -10.45
N PRO A 18 15.28 -8.72 -10.45
CA PRO A 18 14.55 -8.35 -11.66
C PRO A 18 15.58 -8.01 -12.75
N VAL A 19 15.33 -8.50 -13.95
CA VAL A 19 16.16 -8.21 -15.13
C VAL A 19 15.48 -7.07 -15.87
N LEU A 20 16.18 -5.93 -15.99
CA LEU A 20 15.74 -4.84 -16.86
C LEU A 20 15.73 -5.35 -18.31
N SER A 21 14.72 -4.99 -19.09
CA SER A 21 14.70 -5.21 -20.54
C SER A 21 15.74 -4.31 -21.19
N GLY A 22 16.81 -4.91 -21.74
CA GLY A 22 17.95 -4.18 -22.35
C GLY A 22 19.24 -4.34 -21.54
N ASP A 23 20.29 -3.58 -21.89
CA ASP A 23 21.65 -3.72 -21.37
C ASP A 23 21.86 -3.32 -19.88
N ALA A 24 20.78 -3.12 -19.12
CA ALA A 24 20.84 -2.64 -17.75
C ALA A 24 20.60 -3.74 -16.71
N ALA A 25 21.40 -4.79 -16.70
CA ALA A 25 21.49 -5.69 -15.55
C ALA A 25 22.07 -4.93 -14.35
N LEU A 26 21.41 -5.01 -13.18
CA LEU A 26 21.96 -4.46 -11.95
C LEU A 26 23.29 -5.15 -11.62
N LYS A 27 24.33 -4.36 -11.35
CA LYS A 27 25.58 -4.87 -10.80
C LYS A 27 25.38 -5.26 -9.34
N ASP A 28 26.25 -6.16 -8.85
CA ASP A 28 26.19 -6.53 -7.43
C ASP A 28 26.35 -5.30 -6.53
N GLY A 29 25.39 -5.13 -5.60
CA GLY A 29 25.34 -3.98 -4.68
C GLY A 29 24.70 -2.71 -5.21
N GLU A 30 24.22 -2.70 -6.46
CA GLU A 30 23.47 -1.57 -7.04
C GLU A 30 21.95 -1.77 -6.85
N THR A 31 21.23 -0.67 -6.77
CA THR A 31 19.76 -0.64 -6.78
C THR A 31 19.26 0.08 -8.03
N TYR A 32 18.00 -0.12 -8.39
CA TYR A 32 17.38 0.58 -9.53
C TYR A 32 17.34 2.09 -9.37
N THR A 33 17.36 2.60 -8.14
CA THR A 33 17.35 4.03 -7.82
C THR A 33 18.75 4.65 -7.77
N GLY A 34 19.80 3.83 -7.84
CA GLY A 34 21.17 4.27 -7.57
C GLY A 34 21.45 4.56 -6.09
N ARG A 35 20.50 4.29 -5.19
CA ARG A 35 20.67 4.40 -3.73
C ARG A 35 21.33 3.13 -3.20
N ALA A 36 22.00 3.21 -2.05
CA ALA A 36 22.50 2.01 -1.39
C ALA A 36 21.32 1.13 -0.87
N PRO A 37 21.42 -0.20 -0.93
CA PRO A 37 20.43 -1.07 -0.30
C PRO A 37 20.26 -0.74 1.18
N LEU A 38 19.04 -0.84 1.70
CA LEU A 38 18.76 -0.66 3.11
C LEU A 38 18.87 -2.01 3.86
N PRO A 39 19.29 -2.00 5.13
CA PRO A 39 19.26 -3.20 5.97
C PRO A 39 17.83 -3.76 6.06
N LEU A 40 17.72 -5.10 6.04
CA LEU A 40 16.44 -5.76 6.30
C LEU A 40 16.01 -5.55 7.76
N VAL A 41 14.71 -5.50 8.00
CA VAL A 41 14.10 -5.28 9.31
C VAL A 41 13.26 -6.50 9.68
N ASP A 42 13.43 -7.00 10.90
CA ASP A 42 12.52 -8.01 11.43
C ASP A 42 11.23 -7.33 11.91
N PHE A 43 10.12 -7.75 11.33
CA PHE A 43 8.80 -7.30 11.75
C PHE A 43 8.25 -8.23 12.83
N ASN A 44 8.25 -7.77 14.07
CA ASN A 44 7.64 -8.47 15.20
C ASN A 44 6.22 -7.97 15.40
N VAL A 45 5.24 -8.73 14.89
CA VAL A 45 3.84 -8.40 15.11
C VAL A 45 3.48 -8.55 16.60
N SER A 46 2.88 -7.54 17.18
CA SER A 46 2.37 -7.60 18.55
C SER A 46 1.21 -8.61 18.63
N ASP A 47 1.17 -9.43 19.69
CA ASP A 47 0.08 -10.37 19.96
C ASP A 47 -0.26 -11.28 18.75
N PRO A 48 0.69 -12.11 18.27
CA PRO A 48 0.53 -12.89 17.04
C PRO A 48 -0.67 -13.83 17.07
N GLU A 49 -1.07 -14.30 18.24
CA GLU A 49 -2.21 -15.21 18.44
C GLU A 49 -3.53 -14.46 18.71
N ASN A 50 -3.53 -13.13 18.64
CA ASN A 50 -4.70 -12.31 18.96
C ASN A 50 -5.32 -12.62 20.33
N THR A 51 -4.51 -12.80 21.35
CA THR A 51 -4.94 -13.15 22.72
C THR A 51 -5.76 -12.04 23.38
N ARG A 52 -5.63 -10.79 22.89
CA ARG A 52 -6.47 -9.64 23.30
C ARG A 52 -7.90 -9.72 22.76
N GLY A 53 -8.18 -10.65 21.85
CA GLY A 53 -9.51 -10.89 21.31
C GLY A 53 -10.03 -9.73 20.43
N LEU A 54 -9.16 -9.04 19.70
CA LEU A 54 -9.57 -8.03 18.75
C LEU A 54 -10.42 -8.65 17.64
N SER A 55 -11.46 -7.95 17.20
CA SER A 55 -12.38 -8.46 16.18
C SER A 55 -11.63 -8.79 14.88
N THR A 56 -11.92 -9.98 14.35
CA THR A 56 -11.47 -10.42 13.02
C THR A 56 -12.60 -10.30 11.99
N GLU A 57 -13.74 -9.73 12.38
CA GLU A 57 -14.85 -9.47 11.48
C GLU A 57 -14.39 -8.57 10.32
N LYS A 58 -14.75 -9.01 9.12
CA LYS A 58 -14.39 -8.29 7.90
C LYS A 58 -15.26 -7.06 7.71
N HIS A 59 -14.61 -5.91 7.60
CA HIS A 59 -15.20 -4.66 7.14
C HIS A 59 -14.67 -4.33 5.74
N GLY A 60 -15.56 -3.90 4.84
CA GLY A 60 -15.19 -3.32 3.56
C GLY A 60 -15.21 -1.80 3.66
N TYR A 61 -14.09 -1.15 3.29
CA TYR A 61 -14.02 0.30 3.25
C TYR A 61 -14.65 0.80 1.94
N GLY A 62 -15.77 1.51 2.07
CA GLY A 62 -16.46 2.13 0.94
C GLY A 62 -15.99 3.55 0.66
N TYR A 63 -16.71 4.23 -0.21
CA TYR A 63 -16.55 5.66 -0.45
C TYR A 63 -17.91 6.35 -0.41
N GLY A 64 -17.96 7.49 0.24
CA GLY A 64 -19.14 8.34 0.29
C GLY A 64 -19.07 9.45 -0.76
N ILE A 65 -20.13 10.27 -0.78
CA ILE A 65 -20.20 11.47 -1.60
C ILE A 65 -20.19 12.67 -0.67
N ALA A 66 -19.20 13.54 -0.83
CA ALA A 66 -19.15 14.82 -0.13
C ALA A 66 -20.35 15.69 -0.52
N LYS A 67 -20.86 16.46 0.41
CA LYS A 67 -22.00 17.36 0.21
C LYS A 67 -21.76 18.68 0.89
N ASP A 68 -22.19 19.75 0.26
CA ASP A 68 -22.17 21.11 0.85
C ASP A 68 -20.78 21.53 1.35
N GLY A 69 -19.71 21.12 0.63
CA GLY A 69 -18.33 21.42 1.02
C GLY A 69 -17.86 20.70 2.28
N LYS A 70 -18.54 19.62 2.71
CA LYS A 70 -18.17 18.79 3.85
C LYS A 70 -17.75 17.40 3.39
N PRO A 71 -16.74 16.81 4.03
CA PRO A 71 -16.36 15.42 3.77
C PRO A 71 -17.55 14.48 3.97
N ASN A 72 -17.54 13.35 3.24
CA ASN A 72 -18.59 12.35 3.37
C ASN A 72 -18.59 11.67 4.74
N ASP A 73 -19.77 11.26 5.23
CA ASP A 73 -19.95 10.68 6.55
C ASP A 73 -19.19 9.37 6.76
N ILE A 74 -18.97 8.57 5.70
CA ILE A 74 -18.20 7.33 5.78
C ILE A 74 -16.77 7.64 6.24
N SER A 75 -16.10 8.58 5.60
CA SER A 75 -14.74 8.97 5.95
C SER A 75 -14.68 9.63 7.34
N VAL A 76 -15.63 10.51 7.65
CA VAL A 76 -15.69 11.16 8.98
C VAL A 76 -15.85 10.13 10.10
N ASN A 77 -16.78 9.18 9.94
CA ASN A 77 -17.04 8.17 10.96
C ASN A 77 -15.88 7.19 11.11
N ASN A 78 -15.28 6.76 10.00
CA ASN A 78 -14.13 5.86 10.06
C ASN A 78 -12.90 6.55 10.64
N GLN A 79 -12.60 7.81 10.29
CA GLN A 79 -11.47 8.53 10.87
C GLN A 79 -11.64 8.68 12.39
N LYS A 80 -12.83 9.05 12.84
CA LYS A 80 -13.16 9.09 14.26
C LYS A 80 -13.01 7.74 14.94
N TYR A 81 -13.44 6.67 14.29
CA TYR A 81 -13.29 5.30 14.81
C TYR A 81 -11.82 4.92 14.98
N PHE A 82 -10.98 5.18 13.97
CA PHE A 82 -9.55 4.91 14.04
C PHE A 82 -8.87 5.69 15.18
N GLU A 83 -9.16 6.96 15.30
CA GLU A 83 -8.60 7.82 16.35
C GLU A 83 -9.06 7.37 17.75
N THR A 84 -10.35 7.07 17.92
CA THR A 84 -10.92 6.65 19.21
C THR A 84 -10.31 5.35 19.71
N ASN A 85 -10.02 4.41 18.81
CA ASN A 85 -9.44 3.11 19.14
C ASN A 85 -7.91 3.09 19.08
N GLY A 86 -7.27 4.21 18.77
CA GLY A 86 -5.80 4.32 18.71
C GLY A 86 -5.17 3.57 17.53
N TYR A 87 -5.93 3.28 16.48
CA TYR A 87 -5.38 2.67 15.28
C TYR A 87 -4.59 3.68 14.46
N LYS A 88 -3.42 3.26 13.97
CA LYS A 88 -2.62 4.04 13.01
C LYS A 88 -3.26 3.94 11.61
N ALA A 89 -4.35 4.65 11.40
CA ALA A 89 -5.09 4.64 10.15
C ALA A 89 -5.60 6.03 9.78
N LEU A 90 -5.58 6.32 8.48
CA LEU A 90 -5.96 7.61 7.90
C LEU A 90 -6.90 7.39 6.72
N CYS A 91 -7.97 8.15 6.67
CA CYS A 91 -8.83 8.28 5.50
C CYS A 91 -9.25 9.75 5.26
N LEU A 92 -9.02 10.61 6.24
CA LEU A 92 -9.34 12.02 6.22
C LEU A 92 -8.33 12.77 7.08
N ASP A 93 -7.79 13.88 6.58
CA ASP A 93 -7.01 14.81 7.38
C ASP A 93 -7.96 15.71 8.20
N THR A 94 -8.01 15.44 9.50
CA THR A 94 -8.83 16.20 10.44
C THR A 94 -8.07 17.33 11.13
N LYS A 95 -6.78 17.50 10.81
CA LYS A 95 -5.88 18.44 11.50
C LYS A 95 -5.54 19.68 10.68
N SER A 96 -5.48 19.53 9.36
CA SER A 96 -5.23 20.67 8.47
C SER A 96 -6.45 21.57 8.40
N THR A 97 -6.19 22.89 8.47
CA THR A 97 -7.19 23.93 8.20
C THR A 97 -7.11 24.43 6.75
N ASP A 98 -6.07 24.02 6.03
CA ASP A 98 -5.86 24.38 4.64
C ASP A 98 -6.64 23.45 3.71
N LYS A 99 -6.93 23.93 2.50
CA LYS A 99 -7.50 23.10 1.45
C LYS A 99 -6.39 22.24 0.85
N VAL A 100 -6.24 21.03 1.37
CA VAL A 100 -5.20 20.06 0.97
C VAL A 100 -5.85 18.84 0.34
N LEU A 101 -5.26 18.35 -0.73
CA LEU A 101 -5.63 17.12 -1.41
C LEU A 101 -4.42 16.17 -1.47
N TYR A 102 -4.60 14.96 -1.00
CA TYR A 102 -3.61 13.90 -1.09
C TYR A 102 -3.99 12.94 -2.22
N LEU A 103 -3.20 12.93 -3.29
CA LEU A 103 -3.40 12.01 -4.41
C LEU A 103 -2.81 10.64 -4.08
N THR A 104 -3.61 9.59 -4.25
CA THR A 104 -3.17 8.21 -4.04
C THR A 104 -3.63 7.32 -5.18
N PHE A 105 -2.78 6.36 -5.56
CA PHE A 105 -3.02 5.42 -6.64
C PHE A 105 -2.74 4.00 -6.14
N ASP A 106 -3.63 3.05 -6.46
CA ASP A 106 -3.39 1.62 -6.20
C ASP A 106 -2.87 0.97 -7.48
N CYS A 107 -1.71 0.31 -7.38
CA CYS A 107 -0.98 -0.23 -8.51
C CYS A 107 -0.78 -1.73 -8.34
N GLY A 108 -1.72 -2.52 -8.85
CA GLY A 108 -1.67 -3.99 -8.85
C GLY A 108 -1.02 -4.57 -10.10
N TYR A 109 -1.06 -3.85 -11.22
CA TYR A 109 -0.48 -4.20 -12.51
C TYR A 109 -0.31 -2.94 -13.37
N GLU A 110 0.55 -3.01 -14.40
CA GLU A 110 0.75 -1.91 -15.35
C GLU A 110 -0.14 -2.06 -16.58
N ASN A 111 -0.80 -0.98 -16.97
CA ASN A 111 -1.66 -0.93 -18.15
C ASN A 111 -1.28 0.24 -19.10
N GLY A 112 -0.05 0.72 -19.04
CA GLY A 112 0.48 1.78 -19.91
C GLY A 112 0.11 3.20 -19.51
N TYR A 113 -0.46 3.40 -18.31
CA TYR A 113 -0.88 4.73 -17.83
C TYR A 113 0.04 5.33 -16.80
N THR A 114 0.75 4.53 -16.00
CA THR A 114 1.52 5.04 -14.85
C THR A 114 2.61 6.01 -15.27
N ALA A 115 3.32 5.74 -16.35
CA ALA A 115 4.33 6.68 -16.86
C ALA A 115 3.75 8.04 -17.23
N LYS A 116 2.57 8.08 -17.85
CA LYS A 116 1.86 9.33 -18.22
C LYS A 116 1.35 10.09 -17.00
N ILE A 117 0.92 9.37 -15.95
CA ILE A 117 0.54 9.96 -14.66
C ILE A 117 1.76 10.63 -14.04
N LEU A 118 2.91 9.95 -14.01
CA LEU A 118 4.16 10.51 -13.50
C LEU A 118 4.61 11.75 -14.30
N ASP A 119 4.48 11.74 -15.64
CA ASP A 119 4.77 12.90 -16.47
C ASP A 119 3.91 14.12 -16.09
N THR A 120 2.60 13.88 -15.87
CA THR A 120 1.67 14.94 -15.46
C THR A 120 1.98 15.44 -14.05
N LEU A 121 2.25 14.56 -13.10
CA LEU A 121 2.61 14.95 -11.73
C LEU A 121 3.89 15.80 -11.73
N LYS A 122 4.88 15.40 -12.51
CA LYS A 122 6.13 16.16 -12.67
C LYS A 122 5.91 17.54 -13.31
N GLU A 123 5.12 17.61 -14.39
CA GLU A 123 4.77 18.88 -15.03
C GLU A 123 4.06 19.83 -14.05
N LYS A 124 3.16 19.30 -13.22
CA LYS A 124 2.40 20.07 -12.25
C LYS A 124 3.13 20.27 -10.92
N GLN A 125 4.33 19.73 -10.75
CA GLN A 125 5.11 19.77 -9.50
C GLN A 125 4.32 19.23 -8.30
N VAL A 126 3.59 18.13 -8.48
CA VAL A 126 2.76 17.48 -7.46
C VAL A 126 3.37 16.12 -7.12
N THR A 127 3.50 15.83 -5.84
CA THR A 127 3.84 14.50 -5.34
C THR A 127 2.59 13.71 -5.00
N ALA A 128 2.67 12.37 -5.08
CA ALA A 128 1.56 11.46 -4.81
C ALA A 128 2.06 10.21 -4.07
N ALA A 129 1.12 9.39 -3.58
CA ALA A 129 1.44 8.07 -3.04
C ALA A 129 0.90 6.98 -3.98
N PHE A 130 1.76 6.00 -4.28
CA PHE A 130 1.43 4.84 -5.10
C PHE A 130 1.52 3.60 -4.22
N PHE A 131 0.39 2.96 -3.95
CA PHE A 131 0.35 1.71 -3.19
C PHE A 131 0.51 0.54 -4.16
N CYS A 132 1.71 -0.03 -4.18
CA CYS A 132 2.10 -1.05 -5.15
C CYS A 132 2.10 -2.44 -4.52
N THR A 133 1.64 -3.45 -5.28
CA THR A 133 1.83 -4.85 -4.94
C THR A 133 3.24 -5.31 -5.32
N LEU A 134 3.73 -6.39 -4.71
CA LEU A 134 5.05 -6.92 -5.05
C LEU A 134 5.19 -7.35 -6.53
N PRO A 135 4.21 -8.00 -7.18
CA PRO A 135 4.25 -8.26 -8.62
C PRO A 135 4.46 -6.99 -9.46
N GLN A 136 3.70 -5.92 -9.16
CA GLN A 136 3.85 -4.63 -9.85
C GLN A 136 5.28 -4.10 -9.74
N VAL A 137 5.88 -4.18 -8.55
CA VAL A 137 7.24 -3.70 -8.31
C VAL A 137 8.28 -4.53 -9.07
N LYS A 138 8.11 -5.86 -9.09
CA LYS A 138 9.01 -6.78 -9.79
C LYS A 138 8.97 -6.63 -11.30
N GLU A 139 7.78 -6.44 -11.84
CA GLU A 139 7.55 -6.39 -13.29
C GLU A 139 7.89 -5.03 -13.91
N ASN A 140 7.85 -3.94 -13.11
CA ASN A 140 8.03 -2.58 -13.61
C ASN A 140 9.08 -1.77 -12.82
N PRO A 141 10.31 -2.29 -12.66
CA PRO A 141 11.31 -1.69 -11.77
C PRO A 141 11.70 -0.26 -12.16
N GLU A 142 11.72 0.09 -13.47
CA GLU A 142 12.02 1.44 -13.92
C GLU A 142 10.94 2.45 -13.50
N ILE A 143 9.67 2.04 -13.55
CA ILE A 143 8.55 2.88 -13.11
C ILE A 143 8.64 3.12 -11.60
N ILE A 144 8.93 2.09 -10.83
CA ILE A 144 9.09 2.19 -9.37
C ILE A 144 10.30 3.07 -9.01
N ALA A 145 11.44 2.86 -9.69
CA ALA A 145 12.62 3.71 -9.49
C ALA A 145 12.33 5.18 -9.81
N ARG A 146 11.56 5.42 -10.88
CA ARG A 146 11.11 6.75 -11.24
C ARG A 146 10.22 7.38 -10.17
N MET A 147 9.23 6.64 -9.63
CA MET A 147 8.38 7.11 -8.53
C MET A 147 9.23 7.58 -7.36
N ILE A 148 10.21 6.77 -6.93
CA ILE A 148 11.08 7.06 -5.79
C ILE A 148 11.98 8.28 -6.08
N ASN A 149 12.55 8.37 -7.27
CA ASN A 149 13.48 9.44 -7.65
C ASN A 149 12.77 10.77 -7.96
N GLU A 150 11.47 10.76 -8.21
CA GLU A 150 10.62 11.94 -8.38
C GLU A 150 9.86 12.30 -7.06
N ASP A 151 10.34 11.78 -5.90
CA ASP A 151 9.85 12.08 -4.56
C ASP A 151 8.40 11.65 -4.28
N HIS A 152 7.89 10.69 -5.05
CA HIS A 152 6.62 10.06 -4.72
C HIS A 152 6.79 9.01 -3.62
N ILE A 153 5.72 8.73 -2.88
CA ILE A 153 5.67 7.65 -1.91
C ILE A 153 5.32 6.36 -2.65
N VAL A 154 6.17 5.34 -2.52
CA VAL A 154 5.82 3.95 -2.87
C VAL A 154 5.39 3.24 -1.60
N GLY A 155 4.08 3.18 -1.40
CA GLY A 155 3.45 2.51 -0.27
C GLY A 155 3.29 1.01 -0.50
N ASN A 156 3.15 0.29 0.58
CA ASN A 156 3.00 -1.17 0.58
C ASN A 156 1.52 -1.56 0.35
N HIS A 157 1.27 -2.38 -0.68
CA HIS A 157 -0.06 -2.93 -0.97
C HIS A 157 -0.06 -4.46 -0.94
N SER A 158 0.81 -5.04 -0.11
CA SER A 158 1.04 -6.46 0.11
C SER A 158 1.79 -7.20 -1.01
N VAL A 159 2.12 -8.46 -0.73
CA VAL A 159 2.77 -9.37 -1.68
C VAL A 159 1.76 -9.94 -2.67
N THR A 160 0.67 -10.54 -2.18
CA THR A 160 -0.28 -11.33 -2.99
C THR A 160 -1.67 -10.73 -3.09
N HIS A 161 -1.89 -9.54 -2.54
CA HIS A 161 -3.17 -8.83 -2.53
C HIS A 161 -4.34 -9.63 -1.89
N PRO A 162 -4.16 -10.24 -0.70
CA PRO A 162 -5.19 -11.04 -0.07
C PRO A 162 -6.20 -10.20 0.73
N SER A 163 -7.33 -10.81 1.10
CA SER A 163 -8.22 -10.25 2.12
C SER A 163 -7.59 -10.37 3.51
N PHE A 164 -7.06 -9.29 4.05
CA PHE A 164 -6.32 -9.30 5.33
C PHE A 164 -7.13 -9.86 6.51
N PRO A 165 -8.44 -9.60 6.66
CA PRO A 165 -9.23 -10.22 7.73
C PRO A 165 -9.26 -11.74 7.74
N THR A 166 -8.91 -12.40 6.62
CA THR A 166 -8.87 -13.87 6.53
C THR A 166 -7.52 -14.46 6.93
N LEU A 167 -6.52 -13.61 7.17
CA LEU A 167 -5.17 -14.01 7.51
C LEU A 167 -4.94 -14.05 9.02
N THR A 168 -4.03 -14.90 9.47
CA THR A 168 -3.44 -14.76 10.81
C THR A 168 -2.57 -13.50 10.87
N ARG A 169 -2.32 -12.99 12.07
CA ARG A 169 -1.48 -11.79 12.27
C ARG A 169 -0.04 -12.01 11.77
N LEU A 170 0.49 -13.23 11.89
CA LEU A 170 1.78 -13.59 11.30
C LEU A 170 1.76 -13.60 9.76
N GLN A 171 0.68 -14.09 9.16
CA GLN A 171 0.54 -14.02 7.70
C GLN A 171 0.43 -12.59 7.21
N MET A 172 -0.29 -11.71 7.94
CA MET A 172 -0.34 -10.28 7.63
C MET A 172 1.06 -9.65 7.67
N ALA A 173 1.86 -9.97 8.70
CA ALA A 173 3.23 -9.49 8.80
C ALA A 173 4.09 -9.95 7.62
N ASN A 174 3.96 -11.20 7.17
CA ASN A 174 4.70 -11.73 6.02
C ASN A 174 4.30 -11.04 4.71
N GLU A 175 3.02 -10.73 4.51
CA GLU A 175 2.54 -9.98 3.34
C GLU A 175 3.13 -8.56 3.29
N ILE A 176 3.34 -7.93 4.44
CA ILE A 176 3.97 -6.60 4.51
C ILE A 176 5.49 -6.70 4.36
N LYS A 177 6.11 -7.65 5.11
CA LYS A 177 7.57 -7.83 5.13
C LYS A 177 8.12 -8.18 3.74
N GLY A 178 7.49 -9.08 3.02
CA GLY A 178 7.98 -9.49 1.70
C GLY A 178 8.08 -8.33 0.71
N MET A 179 7.15 -7.40 0.75
CA MET A 179 7.20 -6.18 -0.06
C MET A 179 8.26 -5.19 0.44
N ASP A 180 8.36 -4.98 1.75
CA ASP A 180 9.34 -4.07 2.36
C ASP A 180 10.78 -4.55 2.13
N ASP A 181 11.05 -5.84 2.35
CA ASP A 181 12.37 -6.45 2.10
C ASP A 181 12.80 -6.26 0.65
N TYR A 182 11.88 -6.42 -0.28
CA TYR A 182 12.16 -6.24 -1.71
C TYR A 182 12.52 -4.79 -2.05
N LEU A 183 11.74 -3.83 -1.55
CA LEU A 183 12.03 -2.40 -1.74
C LEU A 183 13.37 -2.00 -1.10
N ARG A 184 13.69 -2.50 0.09
CA ARG A 184 14.98 -2.24 0.76
C ARG A 184 16.14 -2.79 -0.04
N THR A 185 16.02 -4.02 -0.51
CA THR A 185 17.09 -4.73 -1.21
C THR A 185 17.37 -4.11 -2.58
N TYR A 186 16.33 -3.92 -3.39
CA TYR A 186 16.49 -3.58 -4.80
C TYR A 186 16.31 -2.10 -5.14
N PHE A 187 15.77 -1.31 -4.20
CA PHE A 187 15.54 0.12 -4.42
C PHE A 187 16.20 1.02 -3.36
N GLY A 188 16.75 0.44 -2.26
CA GLY A 188 17.28 1.22 -1.15
C GLY A 188 16.22 2.13 -0.54
N TYR A 189 14.98 1.65 -0.46
CA TYR A 189 13.81 2.44 -0.11
C TYR A 189 12.87 1.70 0.84
N SER A 190 12.21 2.45 1.71
CA SER A 190 11.08 1.98 2.53
C SER A 190 10.20 3.17 2.88
N ALA A 191 8.90 2.95 2.97
CA ALA A 191 7.94 3.94 3.46
C ALA A 191 6.92 3.27 4.39
N PRO A 192 6.60 3.87 5.55
CA PRO A 192 5.76 3.24 6.57
C PRO A 192 4.26 3.43 6.28
N PHE A 193 3.87 3.29 5.02
CA PHE A 193 2.47 3.43 4.60
C PHE A 193 1.98 2.15 3.95
N PHE A 194 0.82 1.70 4.38
CA PHE A 194 0.16 0.49 3.90
C PHE A 194 -1.26 0.79 3.45
N ARG A 195 -1.74 0.11 2.42
CA ARG A 195 -3.15 0.10 2.04
C ARG A 195 -3.67 -1.31 1.99
N PHE A 196 -4.78 -1.55 2.67
CA PHE A 196 -5.43 -2.85 2.67
C PHE A 196 -5.94 -3.21 1.28
N PRO A 197 -5.58 -4.39 0.74
CA PRO A 197 -6.17 -4.92 -0.48
C PRO A 197 -7.70 -4.90 -0.43
N MET A 198 -8.34 -4.47 -1.53
CA MET A 198 -9.80 -4.35 -1.66
C MET A 198 -10.45 -3.40 -0.63
N GLY A 199 -9.68 -2.68 0.18
CA GLY A 199 -10.19 -1.93 1.32
C GLY A 199 -10.77 -2.82 2.42
N GLU A 200 -10.44 -4.10 2.46
CA GLU A 200 -10.94 -5.04 3.46
C GLU A 200 -10.03 -5.06 4.70
N TYR A 201 -10.60 -4.77 5.85
CA TYR A 201 -9.88 -4.70 7.13
C TYR A 201 -10.70 -5.28 8.28
N SER A 202 -10.05 -5.47 9.41
CA SER A 202 -10.65 -5.78 10.71
C SER A 202 -9.87 -5.06 11.82
N ASP A 203 -10.39 -5.02 13.04
CA ASP A 203 -9.68 -4.43 14.18
C ASP A 203 -8.34 -5.13 14.42
N SER A 204 -8.34 -6.45 14.36
CA SER A 204 -7.11 -7.24 14.49
C SER A 204 -6.11 -6.91 13.39
N ALA A 205 -6.56 -6.69 12.16
CA ALA A 205 -5.69 -6.32 11.04
C ALA A 205 -5.13 -4.90 11.19
N LEU A 206 -5.95 -3.91 11.57
CA LEU A 206 -5.50 -2.54 11.83
C LEU A 206 -4.43 -2.50 12.91
N ASP A 207 -4.64 -3.20 14.01
CA ASP A 207 -3.70 -3.29 15.11
C ASP A 207 -2.40 -4.01 14.71
N ALA A 208 -2.50 -5.14 13.97
CA ALA A 208 -1.34 -5.87 13.48
C ALA A 208 -0.46 -4.97 12.59
N VAL A 209 -1.03 -4.33 11.58
CA VAL A 209 -0.33 -3.41 10.68
C VAL A 209 0.29 -2.24 11.44
N GLY A 210 -0.45 -1.63 12.37
CA GLY A 210 0.04 -0.56 13.23
C GLY A 210 1.21 -0.98 14.13
N SER A 211 1.20 -2.23 14.63
CA SER A 211 2.27 -2.79 15.47
C SER A 211 3.59 -3.00 14.71
N LEU A 212 3.53 -3.17 13.39
CA LEU A 212 4.68 -3.26 12.50
C LEU A 212 5.28 -1.88 12.15
N GLY A 213 4.71 -0.81 12.66
CA GLY A 213 5.17 0.56 12.39
C GLY A 213 4.52 1.22 11.18
N TYR A 214 3.57 0.56 10.53
CA TYR A 214 2.87 1.08 9.36
C TYR A 214 1.64 1.91 9.73
N THR A 215 1.35 2.91 8.91
CA THR A 215 0.08 3.64 8.92
C THR A 215 -0.78 3.14 7.78
N SER A 216 -1.98 2.66 8.09
CA SER A 216 -2.96 2.23 7.09
C SER A 216 -3.60 3.46 6.44
N VAL A 217 -3.59 3.53 5.12
CA VAL A 217 -4.13 4.68 4.37
C VAL A 217 -5.31 4.22 3.52
N PHE A 218 -6.48 4.78 3.78
CA PHE A 218 -7.69 4.59 2.99
C PHE A 218 -7.91 5.81 2.07
N TRP A 219 -9.14 6.08 1.68
CA TRP A 219 -9.53 7.18 0.80
C TRP A 219 -10.77 7.89 1.30
N SER A 220 -10.96 9.15 0.94
CA SER A 220 -12.19 9.91 1.19
C SER A 220 -12.97 10.17 -0.10
N VAL A 221 -12.29 10.21 -1.23
CA VAL A 221 -12.87 10.35 -2.57
C VAL A 221 -12.38 9.22 -3.44
N ALA A 222 -13.29 8.44 -4.01
CA ALA A 222 -13.00 7.36 -4.94
C ALA A 222 -14.22 7.07 -5.83
N TYR A 223 -14.00 6.32 -6.90
CA TYR A 223 -15.06 5.72 -7.72
C TYR A 223 -14.54 4.37 -8.26
N SER A 224 -15.44 3.57 -8.85
CA SER A 224 -15.05 2.26 -9.41
C SER A 224 -14.31 2.45 -10.72
N ASP A 225 -13.00 2.62 -10.67
CA ASP A 225 -12.10 2.78 -11.82
C ASP A 225 -11.40 1.48 -12.24
N TRP A 226 -11.42 0.47 -11.39
CA TRP A 226 -10.76 -0.82 -11.61
C TRP A 226 -11.50 -1.76 -12.58
N ASP A 227 -12.79 -1.56 -12.83
CA ASP A 227 -13.57 -2.42 -13.71
C ASP A 227 -13.38 -2.00 -15.18
N LEU A 228 -12.47 -2.67 -15.87
CA LEU A 228 -12.14 -2.40 -17.27
C LEU A 228 -13.34 -2.52 -18.22
N LYS A 229 -14.38 -3.26 -17.83
CA LYS A 229 -15.61 -3.42 -18.63
C LYS A 229 -16.62 -2.29 -18.42
N LYS A 230 -16.42 -1.45 -17.40
CA LYS A 230 -17.34 -0.38 -17.00
C LYS A 230 -16.69 1.01 -17.01
N GLN A 231 -15.65 1.18 -17.81
CA GLN A 231 -15.01 2.49 -17.95
C GLN A 231 -15.97 3.50 -18.58
N LYS A 232 -16.11 4.65 -17.90
CA LYS A 232 -17.06 5.70 -18.32
C LYS A 232 -16.36 6.90 -18.98
N GLY A 233 -15.06 6.81 -19.15
CA GLY A 233 -14.25 7.82 -19.83
C GLY A 233 -13.76 8.96 -18.92
N GLU A 234 -12.95 9.80 -19.52
CA GLU A 234 -12.19 10.88 -18.88
C GLU A 234 -13.11 11.94 -18.26
N GLU A 235 -14.13 12.39 -18.99
CA GLU A 235 -15.08 13.41 -18.51
C GLU A 235 -15.83 12.94 -17.26
N PHE A 236 -16.25 11.67 -17.24
CA PHE A 236 -16.89 11.09 -16.06
C PHE A 236 -15.95 11.05 -14.86
N ALA A 237 -14.70 10.63 -15.08
CA ALA A 237 -13.69 10.58 -14.02
C ALA A 237 -13.44 11.96 -13.42
N PHE A 238 -13.20 12.96 -14.27
CA PHE A 238 -13.00 14.35 -13.88
C PHE A 238 -14.20 14.90 -13.08
N ASN A 239 -15.41 14.81 -13.64
CA ASN A 239 -16.61 15.34 -12.99
C ASN A 239 -16.91 14.63 -11.67
N THR A 240 -16.66 13.30 -11.59
CA THR A 240 -16.87 12.53 -10.37
C THR A 240 -15.92 12.96 -9.26
N VAL A 241 -14.65 13.14 -9.56
CA VAL A 241 -13.66 13.59 -8.57
C VAL A 241 -13.97 15.02 -8.16
N MET A 242 -14.12 15.95 -9.12
CA MET A 242 -14.33 17.37 -8.83
C MET A 242 -15.62 17.65 -8.05
N SER A 243 -16.69 16.88 -8.28
CA SER A 243 -17.95 17.03 -7.53
C SER A 243 -17.90 16.47 -6.11
N ARG A 244 -16.82 15.78 -5.74
CA ARG A 244 -16.63 15.16 -4.41
C ARG A 244 -15.54 15.82 -3.57
N LEU A 245 -14.88 16.82 -4.13
CA LEU A 245 -13.93 17.69 -3.44
C LEU A 245 -14.66 18.89 -2.84
#